data_6e17e1935a947936bf215025d0734319
#
_entry.id   6e17e1935a947936bf215025d0734319
#
_cell.length_a   1.000
_cell.length_b   1.000
_cell.length_c   1.000
_cell.angle_alpha   90.00
_cell.angle_beta   90.00
_cell.angle_gamma   90.00
#
_symmetry.space_group_name_H-M   'P 1'
#
loop_
_entity.id
_entity.type
_entity.pdbx_description
1 polymer ?
#
loop_
_entity_poly.entity_id
_entity_poly.type
_entity_poly.pdbx_seq_one_letter_code
_entity_poly.pdbx_strand_id
1 'polypeptide(L)'
;MKNLFFVAVIITGFTVTSFTTIAQTSVNLEKVTGNSKPAISLKFIEGIEISPEVISEKTSSNNEKIAISTTETASNINLFAGDIEKCSATQFKYAMLMNKEVEMLTNTSLYNFIDEWWGTRYQYGGSDKSGIDCSSFSGKLTQQMYSISLPRTSAEQYQLTEKIATENLVEGDLVFFGTHHNISHVGVYLGNNYFVHSSVHLGVVISSLNEDYYNRKFVGGGRINK
;
A
#
# COMPACT_ATOMS: atom_id res chain seq x y z
N MET A 1 1.34 22.54 69.18
CA MET A 1 -0.13 22.38 69.01
C MET A 1 -0.34 21.64 67.71
N LYS A 2 -0.85 20.40 67.78
CA LYS A 2 -0.97 19.48 66.66
C LYS A 2 -2.37 19.66 66.08
N ASN A 3 -2.50 20.03 64.84
CA ASN A 3 -3.78 19.98 64.10
C ASN A 3 -3.78 18.78 63.15
N LEU A 4 -4.58 17.81 63.54
CA LEU A 4 -4.86 16.57 62.79
C LEU A 4 -6.08 16.87 61.90
N PHE A 5 -5.92 16.89 60.59
CA PHE A 5 -7.04 16.96 59.66
C PHE A 5 -7.39 15.52 59.22
N PHE A 6 -8.58 15.09 59.63
CA PHE A 6 -9.23 13.87 59.14
C PHE A 6 -9.80 14.16 57.72
N VAL A 7 -9.34 13.43 56.73
CA VAL A 7 -9.99 13.40 55.40
C VAL A 7 -10.87 12.17 55.36
N ALA A 8 -12.17 12.40 55.30
CA ALA A 8 -13.18 11.35 55.10
C ALA A 8 -13.20 10.98 53.58
N VAL A 9 -12.91 9.70 53.31
CA VAL A 9 -13.06 9.12 51.99
C VAL A 9 -14.49 8.61 51.85
N ILE A 10 -15.28 9.25 50.99
CA ILE A 10 -16.60 8.77 50.60
C ILE A 10 -16.43 7.83 49.39
N ILE A 11 -16.64 6.53 49.63
CA ILE A 11 -16.67 5.52 48.59
C ILE A 11 -18.12 5.47 48.07
N THR A 12 -18.40 6.05 46.91
CA THR A 12 -19.65 5.83 46.19
C THR A 12 -19.48 4.62 45.29
N GLY A 13 -20.15 3.53 45.66
CA GLY A 13 -20.22 2.31 44.87
C GLY A 13 -20.97 2.54 43.54
N PHE A 14 -20.33 2.35 42.45
CA PHE A 14 -20.96 2.22 41.13
C PHE A 14 -21.28 0.75 40.86
N THR A 15 -22.53 0.37 40.88
CA THR A 15 -22.98 -0.93 40.42
C THR A 15 -23.00 -0.97 38.90
N VAL A 16 -22.08 -1.74 38.31
CA VAL A 16 -22.07 -2.07 36.88
C VAL A 16 -23.09 -3.17 36.63
N THR A 17 -24.17 -2.86 35.97
CA THR A 17 -25.10 -3.87 35.43
C THR A 17 -24.59 -4.30 34.06
N SER A 18 -24.09 -5.54 34.01
CA SER A 18 -23.69 -6.20 32.78
C SER A 18 -24.92 -6.64 31.98
N PHE A 19 -25.16 -6.03 30.81
CA PHE A 19 -26.08 -6.59 29.81
C PHE A 19 -25.32 -7.52 28.90
N THR A 20 -25.45 -8.82 29.07
CA THR A 20 -25.05 -9.85 28.13
C THR A 20 -26.19 -10.10 27.15
N THR A 21 -26.08 -9.61 25.93
CA THR A 21 -26.98 -10.02 24.86
C THR A 21 -26.24 -11.11 24.05
N ILE A 22 -26.62 -12.36 24.29
CA ILE A 22 -26.18 -13.51 23.48
C ILE A 22 -27.24 -13.67 22.37
N ALA A 23 -26.84 -13.31 21.15
CA ALA A 23 -27.58 -13.72 19.96
C ALA A 23 -26.97 -15.07 19.48
N GLN A 24 -27.66 -16.16 19.84
CA GLN A 24 -27.42 -17.47 19.27
C GLN A 24 -28.18 -17.57 17.94
N THR A 25 -27.45 -17.49 16.83
CA THR A 25 -27.95 -17.97 15.53
C THR A 25 -27.58 -19.44 15.40
N SER A 26 -28.55 -20.32 15.61
CA SER A 26 -28.44 -21.75 15.33
C SER A 26 -28.47 -21.97 13.81
N VAL A 27 -27.34 -22.38 13.23
CA VAL A 27 -27.31 -22.88 11.86
C VAL A 27 -27.65 -24.36 11.87
N ASN A 28 -28.80 -24.71 11.33
CA ASN A 28 -29.22 -26.09 11.06
C ASN A 28 -28.35 -26.66 9.92
N LEU A 29 -27.56 -27.65 10.26
CA LEU A 29 -26.79 -28.43 9.29
C LEU A 29 -27.67 -29.59 8.80
N GLU A 30 -28.40 -29.39 7.71
CA GLU A 30 -29.04 -30.49 7.01
C GLU A 30 -28.00 -31.20 6.12
N LYS A 31 -27.89 -32.48 6.38
CA LYS A 31 -27.05 -33.48 5.71
C LYS A 31 -27.63 -33.79 4.34
N VAL A 32 -27.08 -33.20 3.27
CA VAL A 32 -27.40 -33.61 1.89
C VAL A 32 -26.29 -34.49 1.36
N THR A 33 -26.58 -35.81 1.31
CA THR A 33 -25.84 -36.78 0.50
C THR A 33 -26.43 -36.74 -0.91
N GLY A 34 -25.66 -36.32 -1.88
CA GLY A 34 -26.06 -36.31 -3.28
C GLY A 34 -24.94 -35.85 -4.19
N ASN A 35 -24.45 -36.81 -4.94
CA ASN A 35 -23.34 -36.71 -5.90
C ASN A 35 -23.80 -35.91 -7.13
N SER A 36 -23.48 -34.62 -7.21
CA SER A 36 -23.54 -33.84 -8.45
C SER A 36 -22.58 -32.65 -8.34
N LYS A 37 -21.67 -32.52 -9.33
CA LYS A 37 -20.74 -31.38 -9.45
C LYS A 37 -21.50 -30.08 -9.47
N PRO A 38 -21.18 -29.09 -8.62
CA PRO A 38 -21.76 -27.76 -8.77
C PRO A 38 -21.06 -27.06 -9.94
N ALA A 39 -21.85 -26.74 -10.97
CA ALA A 39 -21.42 -25.73 -11.94
C ALA A 39 -21.31 -24.38 -11.22
N ILE A 40 -20.09 -23.87 -11.07
CA ILE A 40 -19.86 -22.54 -10.52
C ILE A 40 -20.31 -21.54 -11.58
N SER A 41 -21.51 -21.00 -11.40
CA SER A 41 -21.99 -19.87 -12.17
C SER A 41 -21.36 -18.60 -11.59
N LEU A 42 -20.29 -18.12 -12.20
CA LEU A 42 -19.72 -16.80 -11.92
C LEU A 42 -20.60 -15.73 -12.59
N LYS A 43 -21.56 -15.20 -11.87
CA LYS A 43 -22.24 -13.96 -12.28
C LYS A 43 -21.29 -12.80 -12.04
N PHE A 44 -20.59 -12.38 -13.10
CA PHE A 44 -19.61 -11.31 -13.03
C PHE A 44 -20.19 -10.01 -13.60
N ILE A 45 -21.08 -9.35 -13.18
CA ILE A 45 -21.82 -8.16 -13.63
C ILE A 45 -23.22 -8.54 -14.12
N GLU A 46 -24.24 -7.99 -13.49
CA GLU A 46 -25.61 -8.11 -13.99
C GLU A 46 -25.72 -7.46 -15.38
N GLY A 47 -25.98 -8.29 -16.39
CA GLY A 47 -26.28 -7.87 -17.77
C GLY A 47 -25.33 -8.29 -18.85
N ILE A 48 -24.25 -9.05 -18.58
CA ILE A 48 -23.40 -9.63 -19.62
C ILE A 48 -23.56 -11.15 -19.60
N GLU A 49 -24.40 -11.67 -20.48
CA GLU A 49 -24.53 -13.09 -20.76
C GLU A 49 -23.59 -13.44 -21.92
N ILE A 50 -22.50 -14.13 -21.64
CA ILE A 50 -21.61 -14.64 -22.67
C ILE A 50 -22.10 -16.04 -23.04
N SER A 51 -22.91 -16.13 -24.09
CA SER A 51 -23.22 -17.40 -24.75
C SER A 51 -22.11 -17.77 -25.72
N PRO A 52 -21.57 -19.00 -25.68
CA PRO A 52 -20.67 -19.44 -26.73
C PRO A 52 -21.45 -19.72 -28.01
N GLU A 53 -21.57 -18.72 -28.87
CA GLU A 53 -22.05 -18.95 -30.23
C GLU A 53 -20.96 -19.67 -31.04
N VAL A 54 -21.32 -20.87 -31.48
CA VAL A 54 -20.57 -21.64 -32.49
C VAL A 54 -20.62 -20.87 -33.80
N ILE A 55 -19.48 -20.26 -34.18
CA ILE A 55 -19.32 -19.59 -35.46
C ILE A 55 -19.29 -20.68 -36.55
N SER A 56 -20.46 -20.87 -37.20
CA SER A 56 -20.56 -21.65 -38.44
C SER A 56 -20.22 -20.70 -39.61
N GLU A 57 -19.13 -21.01 -40.27
CA GLU A 57 -18.72 -20.29 -41.49
C GLU A 57 -19.81 -20.31 -42.56
N LYS A 58 -20.26 -19.13 -42.98
CA LYS A 58 -20.90 -18.91 -44.30
C LYS A 58 -20.11 -17.87 -45.06
N THR A 59 -19.34 -18.37 -46.00
CA THR A 59 -18.68 -17.61 -47.04
C THR A 59 -19.72 -16.90 -47.91
N SER A 60 -19.67 -15.58 -47.97
CA SER A 60 -20.25 -14.81 -49.08
C SER A 60 -19.37 -13.61 -49.39
N SER A 61 -18.88 -13.60 -50.62
CA SER A 61 -17.99 -12.61 -51.19
C SER A 61 -18.70 -11.25 -51.36
N ASN A 62 -18.11 -10.17 -50.91
CA ASN A 62 -18.15 -8.86 -51.58
C ASN A 62 -16.88 -8.07 -51.23
N ASN A 63 -16.16 -7.75 -52.30
CA ASN A 63 -14.95 -6.95 -52.28
C ASN A 63 -15.28 -5.48 -52.01
N GLU A 64 -14.77 -4.94 -50.89
CA GLU A 64 -14.40 -3.53 -50.79
C GLU A 64 -13.06 -3.43 -50.02
N LYS A 65 -12.05 -2.91 -50.72
CA LYS A 65 -10.74 -2.63 -50.24
C LYS A 65 -10.80 -1.43 -49.26
N ILE A 66 -10.79 -1.68 -47.96
CA ILE A 66 -10.33 -0.72 -47.00
C ILE A 66 -8.98 -1.25 -46.46
N ALA A 67 -7.91 -0.67 -46.99
CA ALA A 67 -6.57 -0.92 -46.48
C ALA A 67 -6.42 -0.17 -45.15
N ILE A 68 -6.77 -0.81 -44.05
CA ILE A 68 -6.36 -0.37 -42.70
C ILE A 68 -5.02 -1.04 -42.43
N SER A 69 -4.00 -0.20 -42.32
CA SER A 69 -2.64 -0.61 -41.88
C SER A 69 -2.70 -1.15 -40.46
N THR A 70 -2.89 -2.46 -40.31
CA THR A 70 -3.02 -3.17 -39.03
C THR A 70 -1.71 -3.81 -38.59
N THR A 71 -0.56 -3.36 -39.12
CA THR A 71 0.73 -4.05 -38.87
C THR A 71 1.50 -3.50 -37.68
N GLU A 72 1.18 -2.32 -37.13
CA GLU A 72 1.92 -1.75 -36.00
C GLU A 72 1.26 -1.98 -34.63
N THR A 73 -0.05 -2.23 -34.60
CA THR A 73 -0.78 -2.37 -33.34
C THR A 73 -0.69 -3.78 -32.74
N ALA A 74 -0.57 -4.82 -33.59
CA ALA A 74 -0.52 -6.21 -33.13
C ALA A 74 0.84 -6.61 -32.55
N SER A 75 1.95 -5.97 -32.99
CA SER A 75 3.27 -6.24 -32.45
C SER A 75 3.47 -5.64 -31.05
N ASN A 76 2.83 -4.51 -30.77
CA ASN A 76 2.93 -3.85 -29.46
C ASN A 76 2.08 -4.58 -28.39
N ILE A 77 0.94 -5.15 -28.73
CA ILE A 77 0.10 -5.91 -27.78
C ILE A 77 0.78 -7.19 -27.32
N ASN A 78 1.50 -7.89 -28.20
CA ASN A 78 2.22 -9.10 -27.83
C ASN A 78 3.49 -8.84 -27.00
N LEU A 79 4.11 -7.66 -27.07
CA LEU A 79 5.24 -7.28 -26.23
C LEU A 79 4.79 -7.05 -24.78
N PHE A 80 3.62 -6.46 -24.56
CA PHE A 80 3.10 -6.20 -23.22
C PHE A 80 2.51 -7.44 -22.55
N ALA A 81 1.80 -8.29 -23.28
CA ALA A 81 1.20 -9.51 -22.72
C ALA A 81 2.23 -10.49 -22.10
N GLY A 82 3.40 -10.63 -22.72
CA GLY A 82 4.46 -11.52 -22.24
C GLY A 82 5.18 -11.02 -20.99
N ASP A 83 5.13 -9.74 -20.67
CA ASP A 83 5.78 -9.17 -19.50
C ASP A 83 4.84 -9.18 -18.28
N ILE A 84 3.54 -9.03 -18.46
CA ILE A 84 2.53 -9.14 -17.38
C ILE A 84 2.55 -10.54 -16.77
N GLU A 85 2.66 -11.60 -17.59
CA GLU A 85 2.71 -13.00 -17.11
C GLU A 85 3.92 -13.31 -16.22
N LYS A 86 4.96 -12.49 -16.29
CA LYS A 86 6.18 -12.64 -15.46
C LYS A 86 6.12 -11.84 -14.16
N CYS A 87 5.12 -10.99 -13.98
CA CYS A 87 4.99 -10.16 -12.81
C CYS A 87 4.59 -10.98 -11.57
N SER A 88 5.20 -10.65 -10.44
CA SER A 88 4.92 -11.31 -9.17
C SER A 88 3.63 -10.82 -8.53
N ALA A 89 3.03 -11.63 -7.64
CA ALA A 89 1.87 -11.21 -6.85
C ALA A 89 2.14 -9.93 -6.04
N THR A 90 3.38 -9.73 -5.57
CA THR A 90 3.81 -8.51 -4.89
C THR A 90 3.72 -7.29 -5.81
N GLN A 91 4.18 -7.42 -7.06
CA GLN A 91 4.07 -6.33 -8.03
C GLN A 91 2.60 -5.96 -8.29
N PHE A 92 1.72 -6.93 -8.51
CA PHE A 92 0.28 -6.67 -8.67
C PHE A 92 -0.34 -5.99 -7.45
N LYS A 93 -0.01 -6.44 -6.23
CA LYS A 93 -0.47 -5.82 -4.99
C LYS A 93 -0.13 -4.32 -4.95
N TYR A 94 1.14 -3.98 -5.20
CA TYR A 94 1.61 -2.60 -5.11
C TYR A 94 1.19 -1.75 -6.32
N ALA A 95 1.04 -2.34 -7.50
CA ALA A 95 0.47 -1.67 -8.67
C ALA A 95 -0.95 -1.18 -8.38
N MET A 96 -1.81 -2.04 -7.83
CA MET A 96 -3.16 -1.66 -7.41
C MET A 96 -3.17 -0.61 -6.30
N LEU A 97 -2.32 -0.76 -5.27
CA LEU A 97 -2.25 0.20 -4.15
C LEU A 97 -1.83 1.61 -4.61
N MET A 98 -0.98 1.72 -5.61
CA MET A 98 -0.42 2.99 -6.09
C MET A 98 -1.04 3.47 -7.41
N ASN A 99 -2.04 2.77 -7.92
CA ASN A 99 -2.66 3.06 -9.22
C ASN A 99 -1.60 3.24 -10.33
N LYS A 100 -0.72 2.23 -10.45
CA LYS A 100 0.37 2.16 -11.43
C LYS A 100 0.21 0.93 -12.31
N GLU A 101 0.76 1.01 -13.52
CA GLU A 101 0.94 -0.19 -14.36
C GLU A 101 1.93 -1.14 -13.68
N VAL A 102 1.62 -2.44 -13.68
CA VAL A 102 2.42 -3.46 -12.97
C VAL A 102 3.85 -3.58 -13.53
N GLU A 103 4.01 -3.37 -14.82
CA GLU A 103 5.29 -3.41 -15.54
C GLU A 103 6.23 -2.26 -15.13
N MET A 104 5.67 -1.17 -14.61
CA MET A 104 6.46 -0.05 -14.12
C MET A 104 7.10 -0.32 -12.74
N LEU A 105 6.69 -1.39 -12.06
CA LEU A 105 7.25 -1.78 -10.77
C LEU A 105 8.47 -2.71 -10.96
N THR A 106 9.52 -2.19 -11.56
CA THR A 106 10.72 -2.97 -11.91
C THR A 106 11.60 -3.31 -10.71
N ASN A 107 11.55 -2.50 -9.64
CA ASN A 107 12.35 -2.71 -8.44
C ASN A 107 11.68 -3.70 -7.47
N THR A 108 11.59 -4.96 -7.87
CA THR A 108 10.93 -6.01 -7.09
C THR A 108 11.52 -6.18 -5.69
N SER A 109 12.83 -5.94 -5.52
CA SER A 109 13.51 -6.01 -4.22
C SER A 109 12.98 -4.96 -3.25
N LEU A 110 12.67 -3.74 -3.72
CA LEU A 110 12.07 -2.68 -2.91
C LEU A 110 10.67 -3.09 -2.43
N TYR A 111 9.84 -3.60 -3.31
CA TYR A 111 8.47 -3.98 -2.96
C TYR A 111 8.42 -5.23 -2.06
N ASN A 112 9.34 -6.18 -2.23
CA ASN A 112 9.51 -7.32 -1.32
C ASN A 112 9.95 -6.85 0.07
N PHE A 113 10.88 -5.90 0.16
CA PHE A 113 11.27 -5.32 1.44
C PHE A 113 10.09 -4.61 2.13
N ILE A 114 9.33 -3.82 1.38
CA ILE A 114 8.13 -3.16 1.92
C ILE A 114 7.12 -4.20 2.42
N ASP A 115 6.90 -5.27 1.65
CA ASP A 115 5.98 -6.35 2.01
C ASP A 115 6.41 -7.06 3.30
N GLU A 116 7.70 -7.32 3.44
CA GLU A 116 8.27 -7.89 4.66
C GLU A 116 8.01 -7.02 5.90
N TRP A 117 8.05 -5.70 5.75
CA TRP A 117 7.86 -4.75 6.87
C TRP A 117 6.40 -4.28 7.01
N TRP A 118 5.52 -4.64 6.11
CA TRP A 118 4.15 -4.18 6.09
C TRP A 118 3.43 -4.37 7.42
N GLY A 119 2.77 -3.30 7.92
CA GLY A 119 2.02 -3.32 9.16
C GLY A 119 2.86 -3.40 10.44
N THR A 120 4.22 -3.45 10.35
CA THR A 120 5.06 -3.36 11.55
C THR A 120 4.69 -2.10 12.33
N ARG A 121 4.28 -2.25 13.58
CA ARG A 121 3.76 -1.15 14.41
C ARG A 121 4.78 -0.02 14.58
N TYR A 122 4.27 1.20 14.71
CA TYR A 122 5.12 2.33 15.08
C TYR A 122 5.58 2.23 16.53
N GLN A 123 6.84 2.50 16.74
CA GLN A 123 7.42 2.69 18.07
C GLN A 123 8.48 3.79 17.99
N TYR A 124 8.29 4.88 18.73
CA TYR A 124 9.30 5.94 18.79
C TYR A 124 10.63 5.40 19.28
N GLY A 125 11.70 5.67 18.55
CA GLY A 125 13.03 5.11 18.83
C GLY A 125 13.21 3.63 18.47
N GLY A 126 12.15 2.95 18.02
CA GLY A 126 12.18 1.54 17.59
C GLY A 126 12.95 1.33 16.30
N SER A 127 13.52 0.13 16.12
CA SER A 127 14.36 -0.20 14.98
C SER A 127 14.26 -1.65 14.50
N ASP A 128 13.24 -2.40 14.92
CA ASP A 128 13.07 -3.81 14.58
C ASP A 128 11.59 -4.19 14.33
N LYS A 129 11.31 -5.48 14.13
CA LYS A 129 9.97 -6.00 13.85
C LYS A 129 8.99 -5.89 15.03
N SER A 130 9.48 -5.70 16.26
CA SER A 130 8.62 -5.45 17.41
C SER A 130 8.07 -4.02 17.43
N GLY A 131 8.74 -3.10 16.74
CA GLY A 131 8.33 -1.72 16.53
C GLY A 131 9.42 -0.89 15.86
N ILE A 132 9.03 -0.04 14.92
CA ILE A 132 9.97 0.77 14.15
C ILE A 132 9.45 2.20 13.99
N ASP A 133 10.34 3.21 14.09
CA ASP A 133 9.99 4.58 13.75
C ASP A 133 10.28 4.92 12.28
N CYS A 134 9.83 6.08 11.84
CA CYS A 134 9.93 6.53 10.46
C CYS A 134 11.37 6.61 9.94
N SER A 135 12.29 7.16 10.74
CA SER A 135 13.69 7.34 10.36
C SER A 135 14.48 6.02 10.36
N SER A 136 14.18 5.12 11.30
CA SER A 136 14.75 3.77 11.29
C SER A 136 14.27 2.95 10.09
N PHE A 137 12.99 3.04 9.76
CA PHE A 137 12.44 2.34 8.60
C PHE A 137 13.09 2.83 7.30
N SER A 138 13.12 4.16 7.08
CA SER A 138 13.79 4.76 5.92
C SER A 138 15.28 4.39 5.86
N GLY A 139 15.97 4.40 7.00
CA GLY A 139 17.38 4.01 7.09
C GLY A 139 17.62 2.55 6.73
N LYS A 140 16.77 1.61 7.22
CA LYS A 140 16.87 0.19 6.86
C LYS A 140 16.59 -0.06 5.38
N LEU A 141 15.55 0.58 4.84
CA LEU A 141 15.23 0.48 3.42
C LEU A 141 16.39 0.98 2.55
N THR A 142 16.92 2.16 2.86
CA THR A 142 18.05 2.75 2.11
C THR A 142 19.31 1.91 2.22
N GLN A 143 19.59 1.36 3.40
CA GLN A 143 20.73 0.46 3.60
C GLN A 143 20.58 -0.83 2.79
N GLN A 144 19.40 -1.42 2.77
CA GLN A 144 19.13 -2.66 2.03
C GLN A 144 19.16 -2.47 0.51
N MET A 145 18.58 -1.36 0.02
CA MET A 145 18.45 -1.12 -1.42
C MET A 145 19.68 -0.50 -2.05
N TYR A 146 20.38 0.37 -1.31
CA TYR A 146 21.41 1.21 -1.89
C TYR A 146 22.77 1.09 -1.16
N SER A 147 22.84 0.29 -0.08
CA SER A 147 24.02 0.15 0.79
C SER A 147 24.49 1.46 1.43
N ILE A 148 23.55 2.39 1.64
CA ILE A 148 23.82 3.70 2.24
C ILE A 148 23.21 3.76 3.65
N SER A 149 24.07 4.07 4.63
CA SER A 149 23.64 4.28 6.01
C SER A 149 23.18 5.72 6.22
N LEU A 150 21.96 5.88 6.73
CA LEU A 150 21.40 7.19 7.09
C LEU A 150 21.61 7.49 8.57
N PRO A 151 21.67 8.78 8.94
CA PRO A 151 21.61 9.21 10.34
C PRO A 151 20.35 8.72 11.05
N ARG A 152 20.39 8.72 12.38
CA ARG A 152 19.31 8.14 13.19
C ARG A 152 18.00 8.91 13.13
N THR A 153 18.04 10.21 12.99
CA THR A 153 16.84 11.07 13.07
C THR A 153 16.44 11.61 11.72
N SER A 154 15.12 11.84 11.54
CA SER A 154 14.59 12.44 10.30
C SER A 154 15.16 13.84 10.02
N ALA A 155 15.46 14.61 11.05
CA ALA A 155 16.06 15.94 10.90
C ALA A 155 17.49 15.87 10.35
N GLU A 156 18.32 14.94 10.87
CA GLU A 156 19.68 14.71 10.35
C GLU A 156 19.65 14.12 8.95
N GLN A 157 18.71 13.21 8.64
CA GLN A 157 18.50 12.69 7.29
C GLN A 157 18.15 13.81 6.31
N TYR A 158 17.28 14.75 6.73
CA TYR A 158 16.98 15.92 5.92
C TYR A 158 18.21 16.80 5.66
N GLN A 159 19.05 17.02 6.67
CA GLN A 159 20.27 17.81 6.51
C GLN A 159 21.28 17.17 5.56
N LEU A 160 21.39 15.82 5.58
CA LEU A 160 22.33 15.07 4.75
C LEU A 160 21.94 15.05 3.27
N THR A 161 20.65 15.15 2.94
CA THR A 161 20.15 15.00 1.57
C THR A 161 20.23 16.29 0.76
N GLU A 162 20.51 16.16 -0.55
CA GLU A 162 20.28 17.22 -1.53
C GLU A 162 18.78 17.47 -1.66
N LYS A 163 18.38 18.75 -1.64
CA LYS A 163 16.96 19.12 -1.71
C LYS A 163 16.44 19.01 -3.14
N ILE A 164 15.38 18.23 -3.30
CA ILE A 164 14.76 17.93 -4.60
C ILE A 164 13.38 18.57 -4.64
N ALA A 165 13.09 19.28 -5.74
CA ALA A 165 11.75 19.79 -6.01
C ALA A 165 10.77 18.64 -6.24
N THR A 166 9.51 18.84 -5.86
CA THR A 166 8.47 17.78 -5.85
C THR A 166 8.31 17.12 -7.22
N GLU A 167 8.37 17.90 -8.28
CA GLU A 167 8.25 17.46 -9.69
C GLU A 167 9.44 16.62 -10.17
N ASN A 168 10.57 16.68 -9.46
CA ASN A 168 11.80 15.95 -9.79
C ASN A 168 12.01 14.73 -8.89
N LEU A 169 11.04 14.38 -8.03
CA LEU A 169 11.09 13.21 -7.17
C LEU A 169 11.09 11.93 -8.01
N VAL A 170 12.00 11.02 -7.67
CA VAL A 170 12.07 9.68 -8.25
C VAL A 170 12.02 8.62 -7.14
N GLU A 171 11.72 7.38 -7.50
CA GLU A 171 11.70 6.24 -6.58
C GLU A 171 13.01 6.13 -5.80
N GLY A 172 12.90 6.03 -4.48
CA GLY A 172 14.02 5.96 -3.54
C GLY A 172 14.44 7.30 -2.94
N ASP A 173 13.93 8.43 -3.43
CA ASP A 173 14.13 9.72 -2.76
C ASP A 173 13.43 9.73 -1.40
N LEU A 174 13.95 10.48 -0.45
CA LEU A 174 13.30 10.70 0.84
C LEU A 174 12.29 11.83 0.73
N VAL A 175 11.16 11.70 1.41
CA VAL A 175 10.13 12.75 1.55
C VAL A 175 9.99 13.12 3.02
N PHE A 176 10.00 14.41 3.31
CA PHE A 176 10.08 14.94 4.67
C PHE A 176 8.85 15.75 5.02
N PHE A 177 8.42 15.63 6.29
CA PHE A 177 7.22 16.27 6.80
C PHE A 177 7.48 16.96 8.14
N GLY A 178 6.71 18.02 8.40
CA GLY A 178 6.83 18.82 9.61
C GLY A 178 6.72 20.31 9.33
N THR A 179 7.74 21.05 9.71
CA THR A 179 7.97 22.44 9.32
C THR A 179 9.42 22.59 8.86
N HIS A 180 9.75 23.66 8.14
CA HIS A 180 11.14 23.91 7.70
C HIS A 180 12.16 23.97 8.85
N HIS A 181 11.71 24.32 10.05
CA HIS A 181 12.56 24.39 11.23
C HIS A 181 12.50 23.15 12.11
N ASN A 182 11.53 22.27 11.89
CA ASN A 182 11.34 21.06 12.68
C ASN A 182 10.83 19.91 11.82
N ILE A 183 11.74 19.17 11.22
CA ILE A 183 11.44 17.93 10.51
C ILE A 183 11.13 16.84 11.53
N SER A 184 9.93 16.34 11.51
CA SER A 184 9.43 15.36 12.49
C SER A 184 9.09 13.99 11.89
N HIS A 185 9.07 13.87 10.56
CA HIS A 185 8.71 12.61 9.90
C HIS A 185 9.41 12.49 8.54
N VAL A 186 9.61 11.24 8.12
CA VAL A 186 10.25 10.89 6.85
C VAL A 186 9.62 9.63 6.27
N GLY A 187 9.57 9.57 4.95
CA GLY A 187 9.21 8.38 4.17
C GLY A 187 10.12 8.23 2.96
N VAL A 188 9.93 7.16 2.19
CA VAL A 188 10.64 6.88 0.95
C VAL A 188 9.65 6.96 -0.21
N TYR A 189 9.95 7.77 -1.20
CA TYR A 189 9.09 8.00 -2.36
C TYR A 189 9.08 6.80 -3.30
N LEU A 190 7.91 6.43 -3.78
CA LEU A 190 7.68 5.27 -4.64
C LEU A 190 7.22 5.66 -6.06
N GLY A 191 7.14 6.97 -6.34
CA GLY A 191 6.57 7.50 -7.59
C GLY A 191 5.06 7.72 -7.51
N ASN A 192 4.52 8.45 -8.49
CA ASN A 192 3.09 8.78 -8.62
C ASN A 192 2.47 9.38 -7.33
N ASN A 193 3.23 10.23 -6.63
CA ASN A 193 2.87 10.84 -5.34
C ASN A 193 2.68 9.85 -4.17
N TYR A 194 3.06 8.59 -4.31
CA TYR A 194 3.04 7.63 -3.22
C TYR A 194 4.39 7.51 -2.53
N PHE A 195 4.35 7.25 -1.23
CA PHE A 195 5.53 7.00 -0.42
C PHE A 195 5.25 5.96 0.66
N VAL A 196 6.28 5.22 1.06
CA VAL A 196 6.22 4.27 2.17
C VAL A 196 6.84 4.87 3.42
N HIS A 197 6.23 4.64 4.57
CA HIS A 197 6.72 5.14 5.85
C HIS A 197 6.20 4.30 7.03
N SER A 198 6.80 4.46 8.22
CA SER A 198 6.21 3.96 9.45
C SER A 198 5.28 5.03 10.03
N SER A 199 3.97 4.86 9.81
CA SER A 199 2.90 5.73 10.33
C SER A 199 2.69 5.49 11.82
N VAL A 200 2.47 6.57 12.60
CA VAL A 200 2.19 6.48 14.04
C VAL A 200 0.93 5.66 14.34
N HIS A 201 -0.06 5.70 13.45
CA HIS A 201 -1.35 5.02 13.66
C HIS A 201 -1.45 3.65 13.01
N LEU A 202 -0.81 3.47 11.86
CA LEU A 202 -1.01 2.29 11.01
C LEU A 202 0.24 1.39 10.91
N GLY A 203 1.38 1.84 11.47
CA GLY A 203 2.65 1.16 11.27
C GLY A 203 3.20 1.38 9.86
N VAL A 204 3.95 0.42 9.32
CA VAL A 204 4.53 0.53 7.98
C VAL A 204 3.45 0.39 6.92
N VAL A 205 3.21 1.47 6.17
CA VAL A 205 2.16 1.59 5.13
C VAL A 205 2.62 2.47 3.98
N ILE A 206 1.88 2.43 2.88
CA ILE A 206 1.97 3.39 1.78
C ILE A 206 0.88 4.44 1.96
N SER A 207 1.25 5.71 1.78
CA SER A 207 0.37 6.88 1.78
C SER A 207 0.63 7.74 0.56
N SER A 208 -0.26 8.69 0.28
CA SER A 208 -0.13 9.63 -0.84
C SER A 208 0.22 11.03 -0.36
N LEU A 209 1.12 11.71 -1.09
CA LEU A 209 1.39 13.14 -0.90
C LEU A 209 0.15 14.01 -1.20
N ASN A 210 -0.83 13.46 -1.93
CA ASN A 210 -2.09 14.14 -2.24
C ASN A 210 -3.10 14.07 -1.08
N GLU A 211 -2.88 13.24 -0.06
CA GLU A 211 -3.72 13.24 1.14
C GLU A 211 -3.57 14.55 1.90
N ASP A 212 -4.69 15.15 2.31
CA ASP A 212 -4.72 16.48 2.97
C ASP A 212 -3.74 16.62 4.12
N TYR A 213 -3.60 15.57 4.92
CA TYR A 213 -2.70 15.58 6.07
C TYR A 213 -1.24 15.69 5.62
N TYR A 214 -0.79 14.84 4.70
CA TYR A 214 0.58 14.83 4.22
C TYR A 214 0.90 16.03 3.35
N ASN A 215 -0.03 16.45 2.50
CA ASN A 215 0.12 17.65 1.67
C ASN A 215 0.42 18.90 2.50
N ARG A 216 -0.36 19.13 3.58
CA ARG A 216 -0.14 20.27 4.49
C ARG A 216 1.16 20.19 5.30
N LYS A 217 1.69 19.00 5.51
CA LYS A 217 2.90 18.77 6.33
C LYS A 217 4.16 18.57 5.49
N PHE A 218 4.02 18.40 4.19
CA PHE A 218 5.14 18.18 3.30
C PHE A 218 6.09 19.39 3.28
N VAL A 219 7.37 19.11 3.50
CA VAL A 219 8.43 20.14 3.53
C VAL A 219 9.24 20.12 2.24
N GLY A 220 9.47 18.92 1.69
CA GLY A 220 10.25 18.74 0.46
C GLY A 220 10.83 17.34 0.33
N GLY A 221 11.42 17.09 -0.84
CA GLY A 221 12.18 15.90 -1.14
C GLY A 221 13.66 16.03 -0.80
N GLY A 222 14.31 14.88 -0.64
CA GLY A 222 15.75 14.82 -0.47
C GLY A 222 16.35 13.60 -1.15
N ARG A 223 17.36 13.83 -1.98
CA ARG A 223 18.11 12.76 -2.66
C ARG A 223 19.40 12.48 -1.92
N ILE A 224 19.72 11.20 -1.81
CA ILE A 224 20.98 10.75 -1.24
C ILE A 224 21.97 10.61 -2.39
N ASN A 225 23.09 11.32 -2.32
CA ASN A 225 24.16 11.16 -3.29
C ASN A 225 24.78 9.76 -3.11
N LYS A 226 24.76 8.97 -4.17
CA LYS A 226 25.32 7.61 -4.24
C LYS A 226 26.81 7.66 -4.49
#